data_5ab54edd9fc84f248978377dee8253bf
#
_entry.id   5ab54edd9fc84f248978377dee8253bf
#
_cell.length_a   1.000
_cell.length_b   1.000
_cell.length_c   1.000
_cell.angle_alpha   90.00
_cell.angle_beta   90.00
_cell.angle_gamma   90.00
#
_symmetry.space_group_name_H-M   'P 1'
#
loop_
_entity.id
_entity.type
_entity.pdbx_description
1 polymer ?
#
loop_
_entity_poly.entity_id
_entity_poly.type
_entity_poly.pdbx_seq_one_letter_code
_entity_poly.pdbx_strand_id
1 'polypeptide(L)'
;MSKNLSELSGRKGVEENLFDKMGKLALKTGAPSEKELEDLANDFLIGKSTAFGTTTFYDFLKPENKGKKAYACNGSACLCAGSQPDVIAQLKTKFKAEEIGHMTCLGRCHENSAFFYNGTNYSGNAINNLDEIIANNSPKIDNYHCEAVGNAVLTE
;
A
#
# COMPACT_ATOMS: atom_id res chain seq x y z
N MET A 1 -5.46 5.65 -27.94
CA MET A 1 -5.56 5.49 -26.46
C MET A 1 -4.43 4.57 -26.03
N SER A 2 -3.55 5.01 -25.14
CA SER A 2 -2.54 4.14 -24.54
C SER A 2 -3.26 3.19 -23.60
N LYS A 3 -3.11 1.88 -23.83
CA LYS A 3 -3.63 0.89 -22.89
C LYS A 3 -2.82 0.96 -21.59
N ASN A 4 -3.51 1.00 -20.47
CA ASN A 4 -2.88 0.94 -19.15
C ASN A 4 -2.11 -0.39 -19.02
N LEU A 5 -1.01 -0.39 -18.27
CA LEU A 5 -0.22 -1.61 -17.99
C LEU A 5 -1.08 -2.75 -17.42
N SER A 6 -2.14 -2.44 -16.67
CA SER A 6 -3.11 -3.42 -16.18
C SER A 6 -3.87 -4.15 -17.31
N GLU A 7 -3.97 -3.57 -18.50
CA GLU A 7 -4.64 -4.19 -19.65
C GLU A 7 -3.69 -5.07 -20.50
N LEU A 8 -2.40 -5.11 -20.18
CA LEU A 8 -1.43 -5.97 -20.87
C LEU A 8 -1.61 -7.46 -20.54
N SER A 9 -2.40 -7.78 -19.53
CA SER A 9 -2.74 -9.15 -19.15
C SER A 9 -3.29 -10.01 -20.31
N GLY A 10 -3.99 -9.41 -21.27
CA GLY A 10 -4.57 -10.11 -22.41
C GLY A 10 -3.56 -10.56 -23.48
N ARG A 11 -2.28 -10.19 -23.42
CA ARG A 11 -1.31 -10.51 -24.48
C ARG A 11 -0.96 -11.99 -24.58
N LYS A 12 -1.00 -12.73 -23.46
CA LYS A 12 -0.76 -14.18 -23.41
C LYS A 12 -1.94 -14.96 -22.82
N GLY A 13 -3.14 -14.38 -22.79
CA GLY A 13 -4.30 -15.03 -22.18
C GLY A 13 -4.22 -15.11 -20.65
N VAL A 14 -3.43 -14.23 -20.02
CA VAL A 14 -3.34 -14.14 -18.56
C VAL A 14 -4.56 -13.35 -18.07
N GLU A 15 -5.40 -13.97 -17.24
CA GLU A 15 -6.62 -13.35 -16.71
C GLU A 15 -6.33 -12.30 -15.63
N GLU A 16 -5.24 -12.49 -14.87
CA GLU A 16 -4.85 -11.59 -13.79
C GLU A 16 -3.96 -10.44 -14.28
N ASN A 17 -4.09 -9.26 -13.71
CA ASN A 17 -3.20 -8.16 -14.01
C ASN A 17 -1.82 -8.33 -13.32
N LEU A 18 -0.83 -7.57 -13.76
CA LEU A 18 0.54 -7.64 -13.25
C LEU A 18 0.62 -7.41 -11.73
N PHE A 19 -0.14 -6.44 -11.22
CA PHE A 19 -0.11 -6.08 -9.79
C PHE A 19 -0.73 -7.17 -8.92
N ASP A 20 -1.79 -7.81 -9.36
CA ASP A 20 -2.41 -8.93 -8.65
C ASP A 20 -1.44 -10.12 -8.54
N LYS A 21 -0.76 -10.45 -9.64
CA LYS A 21 0.27 -11.51 -9.63
C LYS A 21 1.44 -11.15 -8.71
N MET A 22 1.96 -9.91 -8.80
CA MET A 22 3.03 -9.44 -7.92
C MET A 22 2.60 -9.48 -6.45
N GLY A 23 1.39 -9.01 -6.14
CA GLY A 23 0.83 -9.05 -4.78
C GLY A 23 0.75 -10.47 -4.23
N LYS A 24 0.28 -11.43 -5.03
CA LYS A 24 0.23 -12.84 -4.64
C LYS A 24 1.61 -13.44 -4.37
N LEU A 25 2.61 -13.09 -5.19
CA LEU A 25 4.00 -13.50 -4.96
C LEU A 25 4.54 -12.89 -3.68
N ALA A 26 4.32 -11.59 -3.46
CA ALA A 26 4.75 -10.93 -2.24
C ALA A 26 4.14 -11.54 -0.97
N LEU A 27 2.88 -11.95 -1.02
CA LEU A 27 2.22 -12.65 0.10
C LEU A 27 2.85 -14.02 0.40
N LYS A 28 3.32 -14.74 -0.64
CA LYS A 28 3.94 -16.06 -0.47
C LYS A 28 5.40 -15.98 -0.01
N THR A 29 6.19 -15.18 -0.67
CA THR A 29 7.66 -15.20 -0.55
C THR A 29 8.23 -13.90 0.02
N GLY A 30 7.43 -12.88 0.22
CA GLY A 30 7.83 -11.51 0.47
C GLY A 30 8.10 -10.78 -0.86
N ALA A 31 9.30 -10.27 -1.06
CA ALA A 31 9.67 -9.73 -2.36
C ALA A 31 9.81 -10.85 -3.39
N PRO A 32 9.32 -10.64 -4.64
CA PRO A 32 9.52 -11.59 -5.71
C PRO A 32 11.03 -11.84 -5.96
N SER A 33 11.41 -13.09 -6.17
CA SER A 33 12.77 -13.46 -6.55
C SER A 33 13.09 -13.00 -7.99
N GLU A 34 14.38 -12.98 -8.33
CA GLU A 34 14.81 -12.59 -9.67
C GLU A 34 14.18 -13.46 -10.76
N LYS A 35 14.05 -14.77 -10.50
CA LYS A 35 13.42 -15.72 -11.42
C LYS A 35 11.93 -15.44 -11.58
N GLU A 36 11.21 -15.18 -10.48
CA GLU A 36 9.79 -14.84 -10.52
C GLU A 36 9.53 -13.52 -11.27
N LEU A 37 10.45 -12.55 -11.15
CA LEU A 37 10.38 -11.31 -11.93
C LEU A 37 10.62 -11.54 -13.43
N GLU A 38 11.51 -12.46 -13.78
CA GLU A 38 11.76 -12.83 -15.16
C GLU A 38 10.56 -13.58 -15.77
N ASP A 39 9.95 -14.49 -15.02
CA ASP A 39 8.74 -15.20 -15.43
C ASP A 39 7.56 -14.22 -15.61
N LEU A 40 7.37 -13.26 -14.69
CA LEU A 40 6.38 -12.20 -14.83
C LEU A 40 6.64 -11.32 -16.06
N ALA A 41 7.89 -10.92 -16.29
CA ALA A 41 8.26 -10.11 -17.45
C ALA A 41 7.91 -10.83 -18.76
N ASN A 42 8.18 -12.13 -18.83
CA ASN A 42 7.84 -12.98 -19.98
C ASN A 42 6.32 -13.14 -20.16
N ASP A 43 5.57 -13.36 -19.07
CA ASP A 43 4.12 -13.53 -19.11
C ASP A 43 3.41 -12.26 -19.60
N PHE A 44 3.86 -11.11 -19.14
CA PHE A 44 3.26 -9.82 -19.49
C PHE A 44 3.91 -9.14 -20.70
N LEU A 45 4.90 -9.77 -21.32
CA LEU A 45 5.65 -9.22 -22.46
C LEU A 45 6.22 -7.82 -22.18
N ILE A 46 6.75 -7.64 -20.98
CA ILE A 46 7.42 -6.40 -20.54
C ILE A 46 8.92 -6.69 -20.34
N GLY A 47 9.72 -5.62 -20.28
CA GLY A 47 11.14 -5.76 -19.97
C GLY A 47 11.38 -6.21 -18.53
N LYS A 48 12.41 -7.02 -18.28
CA LYS A 48 12.83 -7.42 -16.92
C LYS A 48 13.09 -6.21 -16.01
N SER A 49 13.68 -5.15 -16.57
CA SER A 49 13.90 -3.89 -15.85
C SER A 49 12.60 -3.21 -15.42
N THR A 50 11.55 -3.30 -16.23
CA THR A 50 10.22 -2.76 -15.90
C THR A 50 9.59 -3.55 -14.74
N ALA A 51 9.65 -4.88 -14.79
CA ALA A 51 9.16 -5.73 -13.69
C ALA A 51 9.91 -5.42 -12.39
N PHE A 52 11.24 -5.34 -12.45
CA PHE A 52 12.08 -4.97 -11.31
C PHE A 52 11.76 -3.57 -10.76
N GLY A 53 11.67 -2.56 -11.64
CA GLY A 53 11.31 -1.18 -11.23
C GLY A 53 9.96 -1.09 -10.54
N THR A 54 8.98 -1.91 -10.97
CA THR A 54 7.68 -1.99 -10.33
C THR A 54 7.80 -2.49 -8.89
N THR A 55 8.59 -3.54 -8.64
CA THR A 55 8.76 -4.09 -7.28
C THR A 55 9.50 -3.16 -6.34
N THR A 56 10.44 -2.37 -6.84
CA THR A 56 11.18 -1.40 -6.02
C THR A 56 10.35 -0.14 -5.71
N PHE A 57 9.34 0.12 -6.51
CA PHE A 57 8.45 1.28 -6.31
C PHE A 57 7.40 1.04 -5.20
N TYR A 58 6.82 -0.14 -5.15
CA TYR A 58 5.74 -0.43 -4.20
C TYR A 58 6.28 -1.00 -2.89
N ASP A 59 5.98 -0.34 -1.78
CA ASP A 59 6.47 -0.72 -0.44
C ASP A 59 6.06 -2.14 -0.03
N PHE A 60 4.87 -2.61 -0.44
CA PHE A 60 4.43 -3.99 -0.19
C PHE A 60 5.33 -5.07 -0.80
N LEU A 61 6.05 -4.73 -1.84
CA LEU A 61 6.91 -5.66 -2.59
C LEU A 61 8.37 -5.60 -2.14
N LYS A 62 8.68 -4.75 -1.16
CA LYS A 62 10.04 -4.61 -0.62
C LYS A 62 10.37 -5.72 0.38
N PRO A 63 11.59 -6.27 0.35
CA PRO A 63 12.02 -7.36 1.24
C PRO A 63 11.85 -7.05 2.73
N GLU A 64 12.09 -5.80 3.13
CA GLU A 64 11.94 -5.34 4.51
C GLU A 64 10.50 -5.39 5.04
N ASN A 65 9.52 -5.42 4.13
CA ASN A 65 8.10 -5.49 4.47
C ASN A 65 7.54 -6.92 4.44
N LYS A 66 8.39 -7.91 4.22
CA LYS A 66 7.98 -9.32 4.24
C LYS A 66 7.43 -9.72 5.62
N GLY A 67 6.23 -10.30 5.63
CA GLY A 67 5.60 -10.82 6.84
C GLY A 67 5.08 -9.75 7.79
N LYS A 68 5.04 -8.49 7.37
CA LYS A 68 4.44 -7.41 8.16
C LYS A 68 2.92 -7.50 8.13
N LYS A 69 2.30 -7.16 9.25
CA LYS A 69 0.84 -7.17 9.41
C LYS A 69 0.25 -5.76 9.46
N ALA A 70 0.99 -4.83 10.05
CA ALA A 70 0.59 -3.43 10.14
C ALA A 70 1.73 -2.54 9.64
N TYR A 71 1.39 -1.40 9.08
CA TYR A 71 2.37 -0.49 8.50
C TYR A 71 2.12 0.93 8.98
N ALA A 72 3.14 1.57 9.55
CA ALA A 72 3.11 2.98 9.89
C ALA A 72 3.45 3.83 8.65
N CYS A 73 2.76 4.95 8.48
CA CYS A 73 3.05 5.89 7.40
C CYS A 73 4.41 6.56 7.62
N ASN A 74 5.26 6.50 6.60
CA ASN A 74 6.57 7.15 6.57
C ASN A 74 6.60 8.36 5.61
N GLY A 75 5.42 8.90 5.29
CA GLY A 75 5.28 10.08 4.43
C GLY A 75 5.65 11.37 5.13
N SER A 76 6.08 12.36 4.34
CA SER A 76 6.57 13.65 4.84
C SER A 76 5.58 14.39 5.75
N ALA A 77 4.28 14.32 5.48
CA ALA A 77 3.27 14.96 6.32
C ALA A 77 3.23 14.38 7.74
N CYS A 78 3.24 13.04 7.87
CA CYS A 78 3.29 12.37 9.17
C CYS A 78 4.63 12.60 9.89
N LEU A 79 5.74 12.67 9.13
CA LEU A 79 7.06 13.04 9.67
C LEU A 79 7.08 14.45 10.23
N CYS A 80 6.61 15.43 9.45
CA CYS A 80 6.56 16.84 9.89
C CYS A 80 5.60 17.05 11.07
N ALA A 81 4.52 16.28 11.13
CA ALA A 81 3.59 16.30 12.27
C ALA A 81 4.18 15.61 13.52
N GLY A 82 5.30 14.87 13.40
CA GLY A 82 5.90 14.14 14.51
C GLY A 82 5.04 12.99 15.04
N SER A 83 4.07 12.51 14.26
CA SER A 83 3.07 11.54 14.73
C SER A 83 3.52 10.08 14.67
N GLN A 84 4.60 9.78 13.95
CA GLN A 84 5.08 8.40 13.73
C GLN A 84 5.49 7.65 15.00
N PRO A 85 6.26 8.25 15.94
CA PRO A 85 6.65 7.53 17.16
C PRO A 85 5.47 7.03 17.96
N ASP A 86 4.41 7.85 18.05
CA ASP A 86 3.19 7.50 18.78
C ASP A 86 2.42 6.38 18.08
N VAL A 87 2.27 6.45 16.76
CA VAL A 87 1.65 5.39 15.97
C VAL A 87 2.40 4.06 16.15
N ILE A 88 3.72 4.08 16.04
CA ILE A 88 4.55 2.88 16.23
C ILE A 88 4.43 2.33 17.65
N ALA A 89 4.42 3.22 18.66
CA ALA A 89 4.25 2.81 20.05
C ALA A 89 2.90 2.12 20.28
N GLN A 90 1.82 2.66 19.74
CA GLN A 90 0.49 2.05 19.82
C GLN A 90 0.44 0.71 19.06
N LEU A 91 0.96 0.63 17.85
CA LEU A 91 1.01 -0.62 17.10
C LEU A 91 1.81 -1.71 17.84
N LYS A 92 2.89 -1.37 18.54
CA LYS A 92 3.69 -2.30 19.35
C LYS A 92 2.92 -2.89 20.53
N THR A 93 1.81 -2.31 20.95
CA THR A 93 0.95 -2.89 22.00
C THR A 93 0.21 -4.13 21.51
N LYS A 94 0.02 -4.28 20.20
CA LYS A 94 -0.78 -5.35 19.58
C LYS A 94 0.01 -6.26 18.66
N PHE A 95 1.08 -5.76 18.08
CA PHE A 95 1.93 -6.46 17.11
C PHE A 95 3.36 -6.55 17.62
N LYS A 96 4.05 -7.62 17.28
CA LYS A 96 5.48 -7.73 17.54
C LYS A 96 6.24 -6.73 16.64
N ALA A 97 7.42 -6.31 17.07
CA ALA A 97 8.22 -5.35 16.33
C ALA A 97 8.52 -5.82 14.88
N GLU A 98 8.74 -7.12 14.70
CA GLU A 98 8.95 -7.73 13.40
C GLU A 98 7.71 -7.78 12.50
N GLU A 99 6.51 -7.58 13.04
CA GLU A 99 5.25 -7.55 12.30
C GLU A 99 4.83 -6.14 11.89
N ILE A 100 5.57 -5.12 12.33
CA ILE A 100 5.33 -3.72 11.96
C ILE A 100 6.28 -3.32 10.85
N GLY A 101 5.73 -2.80 9.77
CA GLY A 101 6.45 -2.26 8.63
C GLY A 101 6.23 -0.75 8.45
N HIS A 102 6.82 -0.21 7.39
CA HIS A 102 6.66 1.19 7.01
C HIS A 102 6.21 1.30 5.57
N MET A 103 5.36 2.28 5.31
CA MET A 103 4.96 2.66 3.96
C MET A 103 5.18 4.14 3.72
N THR A 104 5.56 4.50 2.50
CA THR A 104 5.92 5.88 2.17
C THR A 104 4.73 6.79 2.38
N CYS A 105 3.66 6.73 1.73
CA CYS A 105 2.50 7.58 1.99
C CYS A 105 1.20 6.78 1.85
N LEU A 106 0.38 6.82 2.89
CA LEU A 106 -0.91 6.14 2.92
C LEU A 106 -2.08 7.02 2.42
N GLY A 107 -1.80 8.22 1.90
CA GLY A 107 -2.81 9.12 1.38
C GLY A 107 -3.65 9.85 2.44
N ARG A 108 -3.25 9.80 3.72
CA ARG A 108 -3.97 10.41 4.85
C ARG A 108 -3.28 11.66 5.40
N CYS A 109 -2.68 12.45 4.53
CA CYS A 109 -1.89 13.62 4.92
C CYS A 109 -2.69 14.71 5.63
N HIS A 110 -3.99 14.77 5.42
CA HIS A 110 -4.89 15.75 6.04
C HIS A 110 -5.16 15.49 7.54
N GLU A 111 -5.01 14.24 8.00
CA GLU A 111 -5.27 13.86 9.39
C GLU A 111 -4.03 13.41 10.15
N ASN A 112 -2.98 13.05 9.45
CA ASN A 112 -1.75 12.47 10.01
C ASN A 112 -1.99 11.17 10.83
N SER A 113 -1.03 10.76 11.64
CA SER A 113 -1.10 9.54 12.47
C SER A 113 -1.57 8.31 11.68
N ALA A 114 -1.14 8.22 10.42
CA ALA A 114 -1.67 7.23 9.48
C ALA A 114 -0.98 5.87 9.64
N PHE A 115 -1.79 4.82 9.56
CA PHE A 115 -1.32 3.44 9.52
C PHE A 115 -2.20 2.59 8.61
N PHE A 116 -1.65 1.48 8.12
CA PHE A 116 -2.36 0.52 7.31
C PHE A 116 -2.48 -0.80 8.08
N TYR A 117 -3.67 -1.38 8.06
CA TYR A 117 -3.94 -2.70 8.62
C TYR A 117 -5.06 -3.38 7.82
N ASN A 118 -4.87 -4.66 7.52
CA ASN A 118 -5.86 -5.52 6.88
C ASN A 118 -6.58 -4.88 5.68
N GLY A 119 -5.83 -4.34 4.72
CA GLY A 119 -6.39 -3.78 3.49
C GLY A 119 -6.92 -2.35 3.60
N THR A 120 -6.86 -1.72 4.78
CA THR A 120 -7.46 -0.41 5.03
C THR A 120 -6.44 0.59 5.59
N ASN A 121 -6.53 1.84 5.11
CA ASN A 121 -5.79 2.97 5.65
C ASN A 121 -6.59 3.66 6.75
N TYR A 122 -5.98 3.80 7.90
CA TYR A 122 -6.52 4.51 9.07
C TYR A 122 -5.70 5.77 9.34
N SER A 123 -6.28 6.75 10.03
CA SER A 123 -5.62 8.02 10.35
C SER A 123 -6.21 8.72 11.57
N GLY A 124 -5.58 9.79 12.00
CA GLY A 124 -6.05 10.62 13.12
C GLY A 124 -6.23 9.81 14.40
N ASN A 125 -7.40 9.93 15.01
CA ASN A 125 -7.73 9.28 16.28
C ASN A 125 -7.98 7.76 16.15
N ALA A 126 -7.99 7.20 14.95
CA ALA A 126 -8.22 5.77 14.74
C ALA A 126 -7.19 4.89 15.49
N ILE A 127 -5.98 5.39 15.67
CA ILE A 127 -4.93 4.66 16.40
C ILE A 127 -5.31 4.38 17.87
N ASN A 128 -6.16 5.19 18.47
CA ASN A 128 -6.64 5.00 19.84
C ASN A 128 -7.69 3.89 19.96
N ASN A 129 -8.32 3.51 18.83
CA ASN A 129 -9.35 2.48 18.74
C ASN A 129 -8.82 1.19 18.10
N LEU A 130 -7.53 0.91 18.27
CA LEU A 130 -6.84 -0.20 17.62
C LEU A 130 -7.45 -1.57 17.97
N ASP A 131 -7.97 -1.74 19.17
CA ASP A 131 -8.64 -2.97 19.60
C ASP A 131 -9.92 -3.26 18.80
N GLU A 132 -10.74 -2.27 18.57
CA GLU A 132 -11.96 -2.39 17.76
C GLU A 132 -11.63 -2.66 16.30
N ILE A 133 -10.59 -2.01 15.76
CA ILE A 133 -10.13 -2.21 14.39
C ILE A 133 -9.66 -3.65 14.18
N ILE A 134 -8.89 -4.20 15.13
CA ILE A 134 -8.42 -5.59 15.05
C ILE A 134 -9.57 -6.57 15.20
N ALA A 135 -10.52 -6.32 16.12
CA ALA A 135 -11.65 -7.19 16.36
C ALA A 135 -12.62 -7.26 15.16
N ASN A 136 -12.87 -6.13 14.51
CA ASN A 136 -13.79 -6.05 13.36
C ASN A 136 -13.25 -6.72 12.10
N ASN A 137 -11.94 -6.82 11.93
CA ASN A 137 -11.22 -7.52 10.86
C ASN A 137 -11.82 -7.42 9.43
N SER A 138 -12.66 -6.43 9.21
CA SER A 138 -13.31 -6.18 7.90
C SER A 138 -12.66 -4.98 7.24
N PRO A 139 -12.21 -5.09 5.98
CA PRO A 139 -11.70 -3.94 5.25
C PRO A 139 -12.83 -2.91 5.09
N LYS A 140 -12.60 -1.72 5.59
CA LYS A 140 -13.54 -0.61 5.45
C LYS A 140 -13.25 0.12 4.15
N ILE A 141 -14.23 0.19 3.27
CA ILE A 141 -14.12 1.03 2.07
C ILE A 141 -14.28 2.49 2.50
N ASP A 142 -13.26 3.29 2.24
CA ASP A 142 -13.31 4.72 2.47
C ASP A 142 -14.12 5.40 1.37
N ASN A 143 -15.28 5.90 1.72
CA ASN A 143 -16.05 6.76 0.85
C ASN A 143 -15.63 8.22 1.12
N TYR A 144 -14.91 8.81 0.18
CA TYR A 144 -14.64 10.24 0.20
C TYR A 144 -15.83 10.97 -0.41
N HIS A 145 -16.33 11.92 0.33
CA HIS A 145 -17.24 12.92 -0.19
C HIS A 145 -16.49 14.25 -0.26
N CYS A 146 -16.20 14.69 -1.48
CA CYS A 146 -15.56 15.97 -1.72
C CYS A 146 -16.58 16.94 -2.33
N GLU A 147 -16.93 17.98 -1.61
CA GLU A 147 -17.72 19.08 -2.14
C GLU A 147 -16.83 20.31 -2.36
N ALA A 148 -17.02 20.97 -3.47
CA ALA A 148 -16.38 22.26 -3.71
C ALA A 148 -17.04 23.30 -2.81
N VAL A 149 -16.27 23.92 -1.94
CA VAL A 149 -16.71 25.00 -1.08
C VAL A 149 -16.40 26.33 -1.78
N GLY A 150 -17.40 26.96 -2.38
CA GLY A 150 -17.29 28.22 -3.08
C GLY A 150 -17.30 28.10 -4.59
N ASN A 151 -17.14 29.21 -5.29
CA ASN A 151 -17.10 29.25 -6.77
C ASN A 151 -15.76 28.68 -7.26
N ALA A 152 -15.82 27.85 -8.28
CA ALA A 152 -14.63 27.35 -8.96
C ALA A 152 -13.86 28.52 -9.61
N VAL A 153 -12.63 28.77 -9.17
CA VAL A 153 -11.80 29.90 -9.61
C VAL A 153 -11.13 29.65 -10.97
N LEU A 154 -11.10 28.40 -11.46
CA LEU A 154 -10.35 27.99 -12.65
C LEU A 154 -11.22 27.46 -13.79
N THR A 155 -12.54 27.61 -13.73
CA THR A 155 -13.46 27.03 -14.74
C THR A 155 -14.43 28.04 -15.33
N GLU A 156 -14.09 29.34 -15.34
CA GLU A 156 -14.76 30.34 -16.17
C GLU A 156 -14.10 30.48 -17.53
#